data_822454cfcbc7396eb17933ecbdde8236
#
_entry.id   822454cfcbc7396eb17933ecbdde8236
#
_cell.length_a   1.000
_cell.length_b   1.000
_cell.length_c   1.000
_cell.angle_alpha   90.00
_cell.angle_beta   90.00
_cell.angle_gamma   90.00
#
_symmetry.space_group_name_H-M   'P 1'
#
loop_
_entity.id
_entity.type
_entity.pdbx_description
1 polymer ?
#
loop_
_entity_poly.entity_id
_entity_poly.type
_entity_poly.pdbx_seq_one_letter_code
_entity_poly.pdbx_strand_id
1 'polypeptide(L)'
;MIDPRSSVIAKRFYNIKRVVAVSSGKGGVGKSMIATTIALKMAKKGLKVGLFDLDFTSPSTHLIMGVKNIQPEEEKGIVPPFINELAYMSLVFYSGELATPLRGVDISNALLELLSVTQWGELDILILDLPPGLGDVVLDLVKFLKKIEFVIVTTSSQLAFQTVKKQLILLRELKVKTIGVVENMKISRIQLIQKEIEKLGFVYLTNIPYDKTLEDSIGDCDKLLATNFAKIIDENLVKKIIL
;
A
#
# COMPACT_ATOMS: atom_id res chain seq x y z
N MET A 1 17.62 20.54 -11.12
CA MET A 1 18.70 19.85 -10.38
C MET A 1 18.22 18.44 -10.06
N ILE A 2 19.00 17.40 -10.31
CA ILE A 2 18.61 16.02 -10.01
C ILE A 2 18.91 15.81 -8.52
N ASP A 3 17.93 15.31 -7.75
CA ASP A 3 18.08 15.00 -6.33
C ASP A 3 19.16 13.91 -6.17
N PRO A 4 20.24 14.13 -5.39
CA PRO A 4 21.33 13.17 -5.23
C PRO A 4 20.89 11.82 -4.67
N ARG A 5 19.77 11.79 -3.92
CA ARG A 5 19.17 10.55 -3.37
C ARG A 5 18.64 9.61 -4.47
N SER A 6 18.37 10.11 -5.70
CA SER A 6 17.84 9.31 -6.81
C SER A 6 18.69 8.08 -7.12
N SER A 7 20.02 8.22 -7.10
CA SER A 7 20.94 7.10 -7.39
C SER A 7 20.98 6.06 -6.25
N VAL A 8 20.83 6.52 -5.02
CA VAL A 8 20.79 5.63 -3.83
C VAL A 8 19.47 4.87 -3.83
N ILE A 9 18.35 5.55 -4.02
CA ILE A 9 17.01 4.93 -4.14
C ILE A 9 17.02 3.86 -5.24
N ALA A 10 17.56 4.18 -6.42
CA ALA A 10 17.64 3.22 -7.51
C ALA A 10 18.42 1.95 -7.12
N LYS A 11 19.51 2.08 -6.36
CA LYS A 11 20.27 0.93 -5.84
C LYS A 11 19.48 0.13 -4.81
N ARG A 12 18.78 0.79 -3.87
CA ARG A 12 17.95 0.12 -2.84
C ARG A 12 16.81 -0.71 -3.44
N PHE A 13 16.25 -0.24 -4.57
CA PHE A 13 15.14 -0.89 -5.25
C PHE A 13 15.57 -1.84 -6.39
N TYR A 14 16.86 -1.94 -6.68
CA TYR A 14 17.37 -2.73 -7.81
C TYR A 14 17.01 -4.22 -7.74
N ASN A 15 17.10 -4.82 -6.56
CA ASN A 15 16.84 -6.24 -6.33
C ASN A 15 15.36 -6.53 -5.98
N ILE A 16 14.48 -5.54 -6.10
CA ILE A 16 13.04 -5.73 -5.92
C ILE A 16 12.42 -5.95 -7.29
N LYS A 17 11.82 -7.13 -7.52
CA LYS A 17 11.27 -7.48 -8.82
C LYS A 17 10.05 -6.66 -9.17
N ARG A 18 9.14 -6.41 -8.19
CA ARG A 18 7.93 -5.60 -8.38
C ARG A 18 7.66 -4.68 -7.19
N VAL A 19 7.16 -3.49 -7.46
CA VAL A 19 6.70 -2.54 -6.44
C VAL A 19 5.25 -2.20 -6.72
N VAL A 20 4.37 -2.54 -5.78
CA VAL A 20 2.93 -2.30 -5.89
C VAL A 20 2.46 -1.37 -4.78
N ALA A 21 1.94 -0.22 -5.18
CA ALA A 21 1.38 0.78 -4.29
C ALA A 21 -0.13 0.58 -4.14
N VAL A 22 -0.61 0.46 -2.92
CA VAL A 22 -2.03 0.48 -2.60
C VAL A 22 -2.41 1.90 -2.20
N SER A 23 -3.31 2.51 -2.95
CA SER A 23 -3.70 3.91 -2.80
C SER A 23 -5.20 4.08 -2.80
N SER A 24 -5.68 5.21 -2.31
CA SER A 24 -7.11 5.52 -2.25
C SER A 24 -7.37 7.02 -2.37
N GLY A 25 -8.54 7.39 -2.86
CA GLY A 25 -8.93 8.79 -2.97
C GLY A 25 -9.28 9.46 -1.63
N LYS A 26 -9.62 8.68 -0.60
CA LYS A 26 -10.02 9.16 0.73
C LYS A 26 -9.52 8.22 1.83
N GLY A 27 -9.41 8.75 3.06
CA GLY A 27 -9.18 7.96 4.27
C GLY A 27 -10.39 7.08 4.63
N GLY A 28 -10.17 6.04 5.43
CA GLY A 28 -11.22 5.18 5.97
C GLY A 28 -11.85 4.18 4.98
N VAL A 29 -11.24 3.95 3.82
CA VAL A 29 -11.75 2.98 2.81
C VAL A 29 -11.18 1.57 2.98
N GLY A 30 -10.39 1.31 4.01
CA GLY A 30 -9.75 0.01 4.28
C GLY A 30 -8.49 -0.26 3.44
N LYS A 31 -7.83 0.77 2.94
CA LYS A 31 -6.59 0.69 2.14
C LYS A 31 -5.50 -0.13 2.83
N SER A 32 -5.15 0.22 4.07
CA SER A 32 -4.08 -0.43 4.84
C SER A 32 -4.40 -1.89 5.18
N MET A 33 -5.67 -2.21 5.45
CA MET A 33 -6.14 -3.59 5.64
C MET A 33 -5.93 -4.41 4.37
N ILE A 34 -6.25 -3.86 3.19
CA ILE A 34 -6.04 -4.50 1.89
C ILE A 34 -4.54 -4.68 1.63
N ALA A 35 -3.71 -3.62 1.83
CA ALA A 35 -2.27 -3.68 1.62
C ALA A 35 -1.60 -4.77 2.48
N THR A 36 -1.92 -4.77 3.79
CA THR A 36 -1.41 -5.77 4.75
C THR A 36 -1.86 -7.18 4.37
N THR A 37 -3.13 -7.37 4.02
CA THR A 37 -3.65 -8.69 3.65
C THR A 37 -3.02 -9.22 2.36
N ILE A 38 -2.81 -8.36 1.34
CA ILE A 38 -2.08 -8.74 0.12
C ILE A 38 -0.68 -9.23 0.48
N ALA A 39 0.08 -8.46 1.27
CA ALA A 39 1.43 -8.80 1.66
C ALA A 39 1.49 -10.13 2.41
N LEU A 40 0.66 -10.31 3.44
CA LEU A 40 0.59 -11.55 4.22
C LEU A 40 0.21 -12.77 3.36
N LYS A 41 -0.79 -12.64 2.48
CA LYS A 41 -1.19 -13.75 1.58
C LYS A 41 -0.08 -14.15 0.60
N MET A 42 0.69 -13.19 0.12
CA MET A 42 1.84 -13.46 -0.77
C MET A 42 2.98 -14.14 -0.01
N ALA A 43 3.29 -13.69 1.21
CA ALA A 43 4.30 -14.32 2.07
C ALA A 43 3.92 -15.77 2.38
N LYS A 44 2.66 -16.04 2.72
CA LYS A 44 2.15 -17.42 2.92
C LYS A 44 2.23 -18.32 1.69
N LYS A 45 2.43 -17.75 0.50
CA LYS A 45 2.71 -18.49 -0.74
C LYS A 45 4.21 -18.69 -1.00
N GLY A 46 5.06 -18.30 -0.07
CA GLY A 46 6.52 -18.47 -0.15
C GLY A 46 7.25 -17.39 -0.94
N LEU A 47 6.59 -16.27 -1.26
CA LEU A 47 7.25 -15.13 -1.89
C LEU A 47 8.06 -14.32 -0.85
N LYS A 48 9.19 -13.76 -1.27
CA LYS A 48 9.94 -12.77 -0.49
C LYS A 48 9.21 -11.42 -0.60
N VAL A 49 8.49 -11.05 0.45
CA VAL A 49 7.60 -9.87 0.44
C VAL A 49 8.07 -8.81 1.43
N GLY A 50 8.04 -7.55 0.98
CA GLY A 50 8.15 -6.38 1.86
C GLY A 50 6.80 -5.67 2.00
N LEU A 51 6.53 -5.10 3.16
CA LEU A 51 5.43 -4.18 3.41
C LEU A 51 6.00 -2.88 3.96
N PHE A 52 5.72 -1.78 3.27
CA PHE A 52 6.15 -0.45 3.67
C PHE A 52 4.95 0.47 3.91
N ASP A 53 4.73 0.84 5.17
CA ASP A 53 3.72 1.81 5.56
C ASP A 53 4.27 3.22 5.36
N LEU A 54 3.73 3.91 4.37
CA LEU A 54 4.07 5.29 4.00
C LEU A 54 2.96 6.29 4.36
N ASP A 55 1.98 5.89 5.16
CA ASP A 55 0.98 6.82 5.71
C ASP A 55 1.56 7.54 6.94
N PHE A 56 2.30 8.61 6.68
CA PHE A 56 2.98 9.41 7.71
C PHE A 56 2.01 10.07 8.70
N THR A 57 0.74 10.19 8.35
CA THR A 57 -0.26 10.88 9.17
C THR A 57 -1.02 9.93 10.07
N SER A 58 -1.26 8.71 9.62
CA SER A 58 -2.07 7.73 10.33
C SER A 58 -1.60 6.30 10.01
N PRO A 59 -0.33 5.96 10.34
CA PRO A 59 0.17 4.62 10.09
C PRO A 59 -0.67 3.60 10.85
N SER A 60 -1.11 2.54 10.18
CA SER A 60 -2.04 1.57 10.78
C SER A 60 -1.67 0.11 10.54
N THR A 61 -0.73 -0.16 9.64
CA THR A 61 -0.35 -1.54 9.32
C THR A 61 0.26 -2.28 10.51
N HIS A 62 0.99 -1.59 11.40
CA HIS A 62 1.53 -2.14 12.64
C HIS A 62 0.43 -2.62 13.61
N LEU A 63 -0.68 -1.86 13.71
CA LEU A 63 -1.84 -2.25 14.53
C LEU A 63 -2.52 -3.49 13.95
N ILE A 64 -2.73 -3.49 12.61
CA ILE A 64 -3.35 -4.62 11.91
C ILE A 64 -2.56 -5.92 12.13
N MET A 65 -1.23 -5.84 12.10
CA MET A 65 -0.34 -7.00 12.28
C MET A 65 -0.02 -7.33 13.74
N GLY A 66 -0.42 -6.50 14.68
CA GLY A 66 -0.08 -6.68 16.11
C GLY A 66 1.40 -6.50 16.42
N VAL A 67 2.10 -5.65 15.67
CA VAL A 67 3.53 -5.39 15.87
C VAL A 67 3.75 -4.61 17.16
N LYS A 68 4.56 -5.16 18.08
CA LYS A 68 4.89 -4.52 19.37
C LYS A 68 6.36 -4.73 19.70
N ASN A 69 7.00 -3.69 20.26
CA ASN A 69 8.35 -3.77 20.83
C ASN A 69 9.44 -4.31 19.87
N ILE A 70 9.32 -4.02 18.58
CA ILE A 70 10.28 -4.40 17.56
C ILE A 70 10.84 -3.11 16.95
N GLN A 71 12.14 -3.08 16.73
CA GLN A 71 12.84 -1.96 16.09
C GLN A 71 13.64 -2.49 14.90
N PRO A 72 13.79 -1.71 13.82
CA PRO A 72 14.71 -2.04 12.74
C PRO A 72 16.16 -1.99 13.21
N GLU A 73 17.02 -2.76 12.55
CA GLU A 73 18.46 -2.72 12.79
C GLU A 73 19.11 -1.62 11.95
N GLU A 74 20.08 -0.91 12.56
CA GLU A 74 20.86 0.12 11.87
C GLU A 74 22.22 -0.44 11.47
N GLU A 75 22.37 -0.82 10.20
CA GLU A 75 23.63 -1.32 9.64
C GLU A 75 23.91 -0.63 8.28
N LYS A 76 24.66 0.48 8.29
CA LYS A 76 24.92 1.31 7.09
C LYS A 76 23.65 1.72 6.32
N GLY A 77 22.57 1.86 7.03
CA GLY A 77 21.19 2.10 6.63
C GLY A 77 20.25 1.34 7.57
N ILE A 78 19.00 1.21 7.19
CA ILE A 78 17.95 0.61 8.02
C ILE A 78 17.56 -0.75 7.43
N VAL A 79 17.79 -1.82 8.18
CA VAL A 79 17.35 -3.17 7.82
C VAL A 79 15.96 -3.40 8.41
N PRO A 80 14.91 -3.58 7.55
CA PRO A 80 13.57 -3.85 8.03
C PRO A 80 13.51 -5.13 8.88
N PRO A 81 12.85 -5.12 10.04
CA PRO A 81 12.61 -6.34 10.81
C PRO A 81 11.75 -7.33 10.02
N PHE A 82 11.97 -8.62 10.27
CA PHE A 82 11.20 -9.70 9.65
C PHE A 82 10.05 -10.12 10.57
N ILE A 83 8.82 -9.79 10.18
CA ILE A 83 7.63 -9.96 11.01
C ILE A 83 6.56 -10.67 10.18
N ASN A 84 5.98 -11.76 10.70
CA ASN A 84 4.93 -12.53 10.02
C ASN A 84 5.33 -12.89 8.56
N GLU A 85 6.57 -13.32 8.36
CA GLU A 85 7.15 -13.68 7.06
C GLU A 85 7.31 -12.48 6.09
N LEU A 86 7.25 -11.23 6.58
CA LEU A 86 7.42 -10.00 5.83
C LEU A 86 8.65 -9.21 6.28
N ALA A 87 9.39 -8.62 5.34
CA ALA A 87 10.26 -7.49 5.65
C ALA A 87 9.35 -6.27 5.86
N TYR A 88 9.24 -5.79 7.09
CA TYR A 88 8.27 -4.75 7.44
C TYR A 88 8.95 -3.44 7.80
N MET A 89 8.45 -2.34 7.25
CA MET A 89 8.93 -0.99 7.57
C MET A 89 7.78 -0.01 7.73
N SER A 90 7.86 0.85 8.73
CA SER A 90 6.90 1.92 8.98
C SER A 90 7.61 3.06 9.70
N LEU A 91 7.13 4.29 9.50
CA LEU A 91 7.60 5.45 10.23
C LEU A 91 7.35 5.33 11.74
N VAL A 92 6.37 4.54 12.16
CA VAL A 92 6.03 4.32 13.57
C VAL A 92 7.23 3.87 14.41
N PHE A 93 8.20 3.20 13.80
CA PHE A 93 9.44 2.80 14.48
C PHE A 93 10.28 3.97 15.00
N TYR A 94 10.11 5.17 14.41
CA TYR A 94 10.86 6.39 14.79
C TYR A 94 10.01 7.42 15.49
N SER A 95 8.73 7.52 15.16
CA SER A 95 7.81 8.49 15.77
C SER A 95 7.12 7.96 17.02
N GLY A 96 7.17 6.65 17.27
CA GLY A 96 6.33 6.01 18.27
C GLY A 96 4.84 6.21 17.95
N GLU A 97 4.01 6.21 18.98
CA GLU A 97 2.56 6.48 18.85
C GLU A 97 2.23 7.97 18.72
N LEU A 98 3.24 8.84 18.77
CA LEU A 98 3.04 10.28 18.67
C LEU A 98 2.83 10.69 17.22
N ALA A 99 1.75 11.40 16.94
CA ALA A 99 1.54 12.02 15.65
C ALA A 99 2.68 13.03 15.37
N THR A 100 3.50 12.74 14.37
CA THR A 100 4.56 13.65 13.94
C THR A 100 3.94 14.68 12.99
N PRO A 101 3.89 15.97 13.34
CA PRO A 101 3.26 17.00 12.51
C PRO A 101 4.17 17.38 11.33
N LEU A 102 4.41 16.43 10.42
CA LEU A 102 5.13 16.69 9.17
C LEU A 102 4.21 17.41 8.19
N ARG A 103 4.76 18.37 7.45
CA ARG A 103 4.02 19.16 6.46
C ARG A 103 4.77 19.23 5.13
N GLY A 104 4.02 19.12 4.01
CA GLY A 104 4.52 19.41 2.65
C GLY A 104 5.92 18.89 2.37
N VAL A 105 6.89 19.81 2.27
CA VAL A 105 8.28 19.48 1.98
C VAL A 105 8.92 18.52 2.99
N ASP A 106 8.51 18.57 4.26
CA ASP A 106 9.04 17.67 5.29
C ASP A 106 8.58 16.24 5.05
N ILE A 107 7.35 16.04 4.59
CA ILE A 107 6.83 14.71 4.21
C ILE A 107 7.61 14.15 3.03
N SER A 108 7.81 14.95 1.96
CA SER A 108 8.61 14.55 0.80
C SER A 108 10.05 14.21 1.20
N ASN A 109 10.68 15.01 2.07
CA ASN A 109 12.03 14.73 2.55
C ASN A 109 12.09 13.47 3.38
N ALA A 110 11.16 13.25 4.31
CA ALA A 110 11.08 12.03 5.12
C ALA A 110 10.87 10.79 4.24
N LEU A 111 10.01 10.89 3.22
CA LEU A 111 9.81 9.83 2.24
C LEU A 111 11.11 9.48 1.53
N LEU A 112 11.78 10.48 0.93
CA LEU A 112 13.02 10.25 0.18
C LEU A 112 14.14 9.74 1.06
N GLU A 113 14.21 10.18 2.32
CA GLU A 113 15.13 9.64 3.30
C GLU A 113 14.87 8.16 3.54
N LEU A 114 13.64 7.78 3.91
CA LEU A 114 13.28 6.39 4.15
C LEU A 114 13.51 5.50 2.92
N LEU A 115 13.18 5.97 1.71
CA LEU A 115 13.46 5.24 0.47
C LEU A 115 14.96 5.03 0.24
N SER A 116 15.80 5.99 0.66
CA SER A 116 17.26 5.92 0.46
C SER A 116 17.98 5.07 1.51
N VAL A 117 17.53 5.13 2.77
CA VAL A 117 18.22 4.44 3.88
C VAL A 117 17.73 2.99 4.08
N THR A 118 16.50 2.66 3.69
CA THR A 118 15.94 1.32 3.90
C THR A 118 16.58 0.28 2.99
N GLN A 119 17.10 -0.80 3.58
CA GLN A 119 17.77 -1.90 2.90
C GLN A 119 16.84 -3.11 2.78
N TRP A 120 16.10 -3.18 1.69
CA TRP A 120 15.13 -4.26 1.47
C TRP A 120 15.75 -5.62 1.13
N GLY A 121 17.01 -5.63 0.62
CA GLY A 121 17.61 -6.84 0.07
C GLY A 121 16.90 -7.31 -1.21
N GLU A 122 16.82 -8.63 -1.37
CA GLU A 122 16.12 -9.25 -2.50
C GLU A 122 14.65 -9.51 -2.15
N LEU A 123 13.74 -8.90 -2.89
CA LEU A 123 12.30 -9.13 -2.75
C LEU A 123 11.67 -9.53 -4.10
N ASP A 124 10.71 -10.46 -4.04
CA ASP A 124 9.84 -10.72 -5.19
C ASP A 124 8.85 -9.56 -5.38
N ILE A 125 8.38 -8.99 -4.26
CA ILE A 125 7.45 -7.88 -4.30
C ILE A 125 7.55 -7.00 -3.04
N LEU A 126 7.45 -5.69 -3.23
CA LEU A 126 7.29 -4.70 -2.17
C LEU A 126 5.90 -4.06 -2.29
N ILE A 127 5.10 -4.19 -1.25
CA ILE A 127 3.79 -3.54 -1.13
C ILE A 127 3.98 -2.22 -0.37
N LEU A 128 3.51 -1.12 -0.98
CA LEU A 128 3.52 0.20 -0.36
C LEU A 128 2.10 0.57 0.06
N ASP A 129 1.89 0.83 1.35
CA ASP A 129 0.64 1.40 1.86
C ASP A 129 0.76 2.92 1.87
N LEU A 130 0.03 3.61 0.99
CA LEU A 130 0.17 5.04 0.78
C LEU A 130 -0.80 5.87 1.62
N PRO A 131 -0.50 7.14 1.92
CA PRO A 131 -1.50 8.05 2.47
C PRO A 131 -2.68 8.20 1.50
N PRO A 132 -3.86 8.60 2.00
CA PRO A 132 -5.02 8.84 1.14
C PRO A 132 -4.84 10.08 0.26
N GLY A 133 -5.39 10.04 -0.94
CA GLY A 133 -5.41 11.17 -1.88
C GLY A 133 -4.25 11.19 -2.88
N LEU A 134 -4.14 12.31 -3.58
CA LEU A 134 -3.15 12.60 -4.61
C LEU A 134 -2.14 13.63 -4.09
N GLY A 135 -1.47 13.29 -2.99
CA GLY A 135 -0.48 14.18 -2.40
C GLY A 135 0.92 14.02 -2.99
N ASP A 136 1.86 14.80 -2.47
CA ASP A 136 3.26 14.83 -2.89
C ASP A 136 3.91 13.44 -2.81
N VAL A 137 3.54 12.61 -1.82
CA VAL A 137 4.02 11.22 -1.67
C VAL A 137 3.79 10.40 -2.94
N VAL A 138 2.60 10.47 -3.54
CA VAL A 138 2.27 9.72 -4.77
C VAL A 138 3.12 10.21 -5.94
N LEU A 139 3.25 11.53 -6.09
CA LEU A 139 4.04 12.14 -7.17
C LEU A 139 5.53 11.84 -7.04
N ASP A 140 6.07 11.90 -5.83
CA ASP A 140 7.46 11.55 -5.56
C ASP A 140 7.73 10.08 -5.84
N LEU A 141 6.87 9.16 -5.38
CA LEU A 141 7.02 7.74 -5.68
C LEU A 141 7.03 7.46 -7.19
N VAL A 142 6.12 8.07 -7.95
CA VAL A 142 6.09 7.93 -9.41
C VAL A 142 7.37 8.49 -10.06
N LYS A 143 7.89 9.58 -9.53
CA LYS A 143 9.14 10.20 -10.00
C LYS A 143 10.36 9.31 -9.76
N PHE A 144 10.47 8.73 -8.56
CA PHE A 144 11.67 8.00 -8.14
C PHE A 144 11.60 6.49 -8.43
N LEU A 145 10.39 5.87 -8.45
CA LEU A 145 10.20 4.44 -8.66
C LEU A 145 9.60 4.17 -10.05
N LYS A 146 10.44 4.08 -11.06
CA LYS A 146 10.04 3.98 -12.48
C LYS A 146 9.13 2.79 -12.83
N LYS A 147 9.15 1.72 -12.04
CA LYS A 147 8.36 0.50 -12.27
C LYS A 147 7.24 0.31 -11.24
N ILE A 148 6.81 1.38 -10.58
CA ILE A 148 5.72 1.32 -9.62
C ILE A 148 4.38 1.02 -10.32
N GLU A 149 3.61 0.13 -9.74
CA GLU A 149 2.27 -0.24 -10.19
C GLU A 149 1.24 0.11 -9.10
N PHE A 150 0.02 0.44 -9.48
CA PHE A 150 -0.99 0.87 -8.52
C PHE A 150 -2.18 -0.08 -8.44
N VAL A 151 -2.61 -0.39 -7.22
CA VAL A 151 -3.95 -0.89 -6.88
C VAL A 151 -4.70 0.24 -6.19
N ILE A 152 -5.86 0.60 -6.73
CA ILE A 152 -6.65 1.71 -6.20
C ILE A 152 -7.85 1.17 -5.42
N VAL A 153 -8.06 1.67 -4.20
CA VAL A 153 -9.15 1.28 -3.32
C VAL A 153 -10.21 2.39 -3.29
N THR A 154 -11.45 2.00 -3.50
CA THR A 154 -12.63 2.86 -3.36
C THR A 154 -13.72 2.17 -2.54
N THR A 155 -14.81 2.85 -2.26
CA THR A 155 -16.03 2.28 -1.71
C THR A 155 -17.20 2.51 -2.66
N SER A 156 -18.39 2.00 -2.35
CA SER A 156 -19.63 2.25 -3.12
C SER A 156 -20.08 3.72 -3.09
N SER A 157 -19.43 4.59 -2.30
CA SER A 157 -19.75 6.01 -2.22
C SER A 157 -19.39 6.74 -3.51
N GLN A 158 -20.38 7.36 -4.16
CA GLN A 158 -20.13 8.18 -5.35
C GLN A 158 -19.16 9.33 -5.09
N LEU A 159 -19.23 9.93 -3.89
CA LEU A 159 -18.33 11.01 -3.49
C LEU A 159 -16.89 10.53 -3.34
N ALA A 160 -16.68 9.33 -2.76
CA ALA A 160 -15.36 8.70 -2.69
C ALA A 160 -14.83 8.39 -4.09
N PHE A 161 -15.68 7.90 -4.98
CA PHE A 161 -15.32 7.57 -6.35
C PHE A 161 -14.92 8.79 -7.18
N GLN A 162 -15.52 9.98 -6.97
CA GLN A 162 -15.09 11.19 -7.70
C GLN A 162 -13.61 11.53 -7.46
N THR A 163 -13.10 11.30 -6.25
CA THR A 163 -11.67 11.50 -5.96
C THR A 163 -10.81 10.41 -6.63
N VAL A 164 -11.27 9.17 -6.59
CA VAL A 164 -10.59 8.05 -7.27
C VAL A 164 -10.58 8.26 -8.78
N LYS A 165 -11.65 8.78 -9.38
CA LYS A 165 -11.71 9.12 -10.81
C LYS A 165 -10.60 10.11 -11.21
N LYS A 166 -10.39 11.16 -10.42
CA LYS A 166 -9.30 12.12 -10.64
C LYS A 166 -7.93 11.45 -10.53
N GLN A 167 -7.75 10.56 -9.55
CA GLN A 167 -6.53 9.81 -9.35
C GLN A 167 -6.21 8.88 -10.54
N LEU A 168 -7.19 8.14 -11.04
CA LEU A 168 -7.03 7.25 -12.18
C LEU A 168 -6.64 8.03 -13.45
N ILE A 169 -7.27 9.19 -13.69
CA ILE A 169 -6.94 10.07 -14.83
C ILE A 169 -5.48 10.53 -14.71
N LEU A 170 -5.05 11.02 -13.54
CA LEU A 170 -3.68 11.47 -13.33
C LEU A 170 -2.66 10.34 -13.54
N LEU A 171 -2.89 9.16 -12.98
CA LEU A 171 -1.99 8.00 -13.15
C LEU A 171 -1.86 7.63 -14.64
N ARG A 172 -2.95 7.72 -15.41
CA ARG A 172 -2.93 7.50 -16.85
C ARG A 172 -2.12 8.57 -17.60
N GLU A 173 -2.27 9.83 -17.25
CA GLU A 173 -1.49 10.95 -17.84
C GLU A 173 -0.01 10.81 -17.53
N LEU A 174 0.34 10.36 -16.33
CA LEU A 174 1.70 10.04 -15.91
C LEU A 174 2.23 8.73 -16.50
N LYS A 175 1.41 7.99 -17.28
CA LYS A 175 1.73 6.68 -17.87
C LYS A 175 2.14 5.63 -16.84
N VAL A 176 1.56 5.71 -15.64
CA VAL A 176 1.81 4.76 -14.55
C VAL A 176 0.85 3.59 -14.67
N LYS A 177 1.38 2.37 -14.56
CA LYS A 177 0.58 1.15 -14.63
C LYS A 177 -0.37 1.07 -13.45
N THR A 178 -1.67 0.97 -13.73
CA THR A 178 -2.71 0.67 -12.75
C THR A 178 -3.16 -0.77 -12.96
N ILE A 179 -2.94 -1.64 -11.96
CA ILE A 179 -3.36 -3.05 -11.98
C ILE A 179 -4.87 -3.12 -12.00
N GLY A 180 -5.53 -2.24 -11.23
CA GLY A 180 -6.97 -2.08 -11.26
C GLY A 180 -7.53 -1.46 -9.97
N VAL A 181 -8.85 -1.48 -9.86
CA VAL A 181 -9.61 -0.85 -8.78
C VAL A 181 -10.37 -1.90 -7.97
N VAL A 182 -10.30 -1.77 -6.65
CA VAL A 182 -11.03 -2.59 -5.67
C VAL A 182 -12.14 -1.74 -5.05
N GLU A 183 -13.38 -2.22 -5.10
CA GLU A 183 -14.51 -1.62 -4.39
C GLU A 183 -14.67 -2.31 -3.04
N ASN A 184 -14.19 -1.69 -1.96
CA ASN A 184 -14.25 -2.24 -0.61
C ASN A 184 -15.51 -1.80 0.14
N MET A 185 -15.85 -2.51 1.23
CA MET A 185 -16.99 -2.21 2.11
C MET A 185 -18.31 -2.12 1.35
N LYS A 186 -18.52 -3.00 0.38
CA LYS A 186 -19.73 -3.00 -0.44
C LYS A 186 -20.95 -3.48 0.35
N ILE A 187 -21.94 -2.61 0.47
CA ILE A 187 -23.23 -2.91 1.13
C ILE A 187 -24.32 -3.19 0.08
N SER A 188 -24.30 -2.47 -1.04
CA SER A 188 -25.34 -2.51 -2.08
C SER A 188 -24.99 -3.48 -3.19
N ARG A 189 -25.99 -4.13 -3.78
CA ARG A 189 -25.84 -4.96 -5.00
C ARG A 189 -25.67 -4.14 -6.28
N ILE A 190 -25.82 -2.83 -6.23
CA ILE A 190 -25.72 -1.94 -7.39
C ILE A 190 -24.29 -1.89 -7.91
N GLN A 191 -24.10 -2.07 -9.21
CA GLN A 191 -22.78 -2.10 -9.88
C GLN A 191 -22.41 -0.74 -10.52
N LEU A 192 -22.80 0.38 -9.90
CA LEU A 192 -22.58 1.70 -10.47
C LEU A 192 -21.09 2.01 -10.60
N ILE A 193 -20.32 1.75 -9.54
CA ILE A 193 -18.88 2.04 -9.49
C ILE A 193 -18.13 1.19 -10.51
N GLN A 194 -18.45 -0.09 -10.62
CA GLN A 194 -17.84 -0.97 -11.62
C GLN A 194 -18.02 -0.41 -13.03
N LYS A 195 -19.26 -0.06 -13.43
CA LYS A 195 -19.56 0.49 -14.75
C LYS A 195 -18.77 1.77 -15.04
N GLU A 196 -18.64 2.65 -14.06
CA GLU A 196 -17.88 3.90 -14.21
C GLU A 196 -16.36 3.65 -14.36
N ILE A 197 -15.79 2.68 -13.64
CA ILE A 197 -14.37 2.28 -13.76
C ILE A 197 -14.11 1.72 -15.17
N GLU A 198 -14.97 0.83 -15.64
CA GLU A 198 -14.87 0.21 -16.97
C GLU A 198 -15.01 1.24 -18.09
N LYS A 199 -15.93 2.22 -17.97
CA LYS A 199 -16.04 3.35 -18.91
C LYS A 199 -14.78 4.20 -18.97
N LEU A 200 -14.04 4.31 -17.88
CA LEU A 200 -12.76 5.01 -17.85
C LEU A 200 -11.62 4.18 -18.46
N GLY A 201 -11.86 2.93 -18.87
CA GLY A 201 -10.86 2.03 -19.44
C GLY A 201 -9.95 1.38 -18.40
N PHE A 202 -10.33 1.36 -17.12
CA PHE A 202 -9.58 0.69 -16.07
C PHE A 202 -10.19 -0.67 -15.70
N VAL A 203 -9.35 -1.55 -15.15
CA VAL A 203 -9.77 -2.87 -14.69
C VAL A 203 -10.47 -2.76 -13.34
N TYR A 204 -11.69 -3.27 -13.27
CA TYR A 204 -12.36 -3.53 -11.99
C TYR A 204 -11.90 -4.91 -11.48
N LEU A 205 -11.17 -4.94 -10.37
CA LEU A 205 -10.58 -6.17 -9.85
C LEU A 205 -11.61 -7.04 -9.14
N THR A 206 -12.29 -6.44 -8.18
CA THR A 206 -13.32 -7.11 -7.37
C THR A 206 -14.08 -6.11 -6.51
N ASN A 207 -15.16 -6.60 -5.89
CA ASN A 207 -15.75 -5.97 -4.72
C ASN A 207 -15.56 -6.84 -3.48
N ILE A 208 -15.42 -6.19 -2.34
CA ILE A 208 -15.32 -6.83 -1.04
C ILE A 208 -16.51 -6.37 -0.21
N PRO A 209 -17.38 -7.27 0.23
CA PRO A 209 -18.51 -6.93 1.09
C PRO A 209 -18.04 -6.28 2.40
N TYR A 210 -18.90 -5.45 2.98
CA TYR A 210 -18.67 -4.96 4.33
C TYR A 210 -18.75 -6.11 5.33
N ASP A 211 -17.72 -6.28 6.13
CA ASP A 211 -17.59 -7.33 7.13
C ASP A 211 -17.35 -6.71 8.50
N LYS A 212 -18.33 -6.84 9.40
CA LYS A 212 -18.24 -6.30 10.77
C LYS A 212 -17.23 -7.05 11.63
N THR A 213 -16.96 -8.32 11.32
CA THR A 213 -16.07 -9.17 12.12
C THR A 213 -14.59 -8.90 11.82
N LEU A 214 -14.29 -8.08 10.82
CA LEU A 214 -12.92 -7.77 10.45
C LEU A 214 -12.17 -7.01 11.56
N GLU A 215 -12.87 -6.17 12.32
CA GLU A 215 -12.31 -5.46 13.50
C GLU A 215 -11.77 -6.44 14.56
N ASP A 216 -12.40 -7.61 14.74
CA ASP A 216 -11.98 -8.63 15.71
C ASP A 216 -10.67 -9.33 15.30
N SER A 217 -10.21 -9.10 14.08
CA SER A 217 -8.95 -9.65 13.55
C SER A 217 -7.76 -8.68 13.68
N ILE A 218 -7.99 -7.45 14.11
CA ILE A 218 -6.91 -6.46 14.27
C ILE A 218 -5.94 -6.94 15.36
N GLY A 219 -4.65 -6.93 15.01
CA GLY A 219 -3.58 -7.39 15.88
C GLY A 219 -3.33 -8.91 15.85
N ASP A 220 -4.05 -9.65 14.99
CA ASP A 220 -3.93 -11.10 14.84
C ASP A 220 -3.94 -11.49 13.36
N CYS A 221 -2.75 -11.70 12.79
CA CYS A 221 -2.58 -12.02 11.38
C CYS A 221 -3.26 -13.36 10.99
N ASP A 222 -3.28 -14.35 11.86
CA ASP A 222 -3.89 -15.65 11.55
C ASP A 222 -5.41 -15.52 11.49
N LYS A 223 -6.01 -14.78 12.42
CA LYS A 223 -7.45 -14.46 12.35
C LYS A 223 -7.78 -13.66 11.09
N LEU A 224 -6.97 -12.65 10.75
CA LEU A 224 -7.17 -11.86 9.53
C LEU A 224 -7.14 -12.76 8.29
N LEU A 225 -6.15 -13.63 8.17
CA LEU A 225 -5.98 -14.53 7.04
C LEU A 225 -7.07 -15.59 6.92
N ALA A 226 -7.77 -15.91 8.00
CA ALA A 226 -8.91 -16.82 8.02
C ALA A 226 -10.23 -16.20 7.58
N THR A 227 -10.31 -14.86 7.46
CA THR A 227 -11.55 -14.14 7.08
C THR A 227 -11.94 -14.36 5.63
N ASN A 228 -13.24 -14.17 5.33
CA ASN A 228 -13.73 -14.12 3.95
C ASN A 228 -13.14 -12.95 3.17
N PHE A 229 -12.85 -11.84 3.84
CA PHE A 229 -12.14 -10.70 3.29
C PHE A 229 -10.77 -11.11 2.69
N ALA A 230 -9.96 -11.84 3.47
CA ALA A 230 -8.66 -12.31 3.02
C ALA A 230 -8.75 -13.35 1.89
N LYS A 231 -9.80 -14.17 1.88
CA LYS A 231 -10.07 -15.12 0.78
C LYS A 231 -10.36 -14.38 -0.52
N ILE A 232 -11.23 -13.36 -0.51
CA ILE A 232 -11.55 -12.56 -1.69
C ILE A 232 -10.30 -11.85 -2.23
N ILE A 233 -9.45 -11.31 -1.34
CA ILE A 233 -8.18 -10.67 -1.72
C ILE A 233 -7.26 -11.69 -2.39
N ASP A 234 -7.10 -12.87 -1.83
CA ASP A 234 -6.24 -13.90 -2.40
C ASP A 234 -6.69 -14.31 -3.80
N GLU A 235 -7.97 -14.56 -3.97
CA GLU A 235 -8.54 -15.03 -5.24
C GLU A 235 -8.53 -13.99 -6.36
N ASN A 236 -8.72 -12.71 -6.03
CA ASN A 236 -8.97 -11.67 -7.03
C ASN A 236 -7.85 -10.64 -7.18
N LEU A 237 -7.05 -10.42 -6.14
CA LEU A 237 -5.95 -9.47 -6.18
C LEU A 237 -4.59 -10.18 -6.25
N VAL A 238 -4.30 -11.03 -5.27
CA VAL A 238 -3.00 -11.71 -5.17
C VAL A 238 -2.70 -12.51 -6.43
N LYS A 239 -3.65 -13.29 -6.94
CA LYS A 239 -3.49 -14.03 -8.20
C LYS A 239 -3.16 -13.13 -9.38
N LYS A 240 -3.84 -11.98 -9.50
CA LYS A 240 -3.61 -11.01 -10.60
C LYS A 240 -2.31 -10.22 -10.46
N ILE A 241 -1.84 -10.03 -9.22
CA ILE A 241 -0.56 -9.36 -8.98
C ILE A 241 0.60 -10.32 -9.23
N ILE A 242 0.47 -11.61 -8.94
CA ILE A 242 1.55 -12.60 -9.17
C ILE A 242 1.71 -12.92 -10.66
N LEU A 243 0.64 -12.92 -11.45
CA LEU A 243 0.65 -13.10 -12.90
C LEU A 243 1.26 -11.91 -13.63
#